data_abf74446d97dab016512a2955d761c5e
#
_entry.id   abf74446d97dab016512a2955d761c5e
#
_cell.length_a   1.000
_cell.length_b   1.000
_cell.length_c   1.000
_cell.angle_alpha   90.00
_cell.angle_beta   90.00
_cell.angle_gamma   90.00
#
_symmetry.space_group_name_H-M   'P 1'
#
loop_
_entity.id
_entity.type
_entity.pdbx_description
1 polymer ?
#
loop_
_entity_poly.entity_id
_entity_poly.type
_entity_poly.pdbx_seq_one_letter_code
_entity_poly.pdbx_strand_id
1 'polypeptide(L)'
;MKNINLKGSVNVNRRYQGLTLAIVGACFWGASGTAVEFLFSSTNVNTAWLVGLRLLFSGALLMIYACWKYLDQVKAMLHDKKAIIMLIIFAFLGMGSSQLSYFVAVKYSNAPTATVIQFLAPVFIIIYSSFRSKMWPRRIDTISIVVAVGGTFILATGGRFDQLALSPLACFWGLIAAFSEAINTVLPGKLFKKYEESIKQNKDI
;
A
#
# COMPACT_ATOMS: atom_id res chain seq x y z
N MET A 1 6.31 33.82 31.58
CA MET A 1 6.83 32.45 31.46
C MET A 1 5.67 31.48 31.55
N LYS A 2 5.21 30.95 30.43
CA LYS A 2 4.17 29.92 30.40
C LYS A 2 4.71 28.82 29.49
N ASN A 3 5.28 27.78 30.10
CA ASN A 3 5.77 26.59 29.41
C ASN A 3 4.57 25.88 28.77
N ILE A 4 4.45 25.99 27.46
CA ILE A 4 3.51 25.20 26.67
C ILE A 4 4.12 23.84 26.52
N ASN A 5 3.66 22.89 27.30
CA ASN A 5 4.02 21.47 27.23
C ASN A 5 3.35 20.85 26.00
N LEU A 6 3.97 20.98 24.81
CA LEU A 6 3.53 20.39 23.55
C LEU A 6 4.01 18.92 23.40
N LYS A 7 3.96 18.12 24.46
CA LYS A 7 4.08 16.68 24.40
C LYS A 7 2.70 16.02 24.51
N GLY A 8 2.04 15.87 23.35
CA GLY A 8 1.34 14.68 22.93
C GLY A 8 0.20 14.15 23.80
N SER A 9 -0.90 14.87 23.97
CA SER A 9 -2.17 14.16 24.01
C SER A 9 -2.58 13.81 22.56
N VAL A 10 -2.00 12.77 22.00
CA VAL A 10 -2.61 12.10 20.86
C VAL A 10 -3.99 11.69 21.34
N ASN A 11 -5.01 12.37 20.80
CA ASN A 11 -6.39 12.19 21.22
C ASN A 11 -6.71 10.68 21.11
N VAL A 12 -6.87 10.00 22.23
CA VAL A 12 -7.03 8.55 22.36
C VAL A 12 -8.13 8.08 21.39
N ASN A 13 -9.20 8.86 21.25
CA ASN A 13 -10.29 8.61 20.30
C ASN A 13 -9.81 8.57 18.84
N ARG A 14 -8.91 9.45 18.42
CA ARG A 14 -8.36 9.43 17.04
C ARG A 14 -7.52 8.19 16.76
N ARG A 15 -6.81 7.71 17.78
CA ARG A 15 -6.01 6.49 17.68
C ARG A 15 -6.89 5.25 17.52
N TYR A 16 -7.96 5.14 18.31
CA TYR A 16 -8.93 4.06 18.18
C TYR A 16 -9.68 4.11 16.83
N GLN A 17 -10.09 5.28 16.39
CA GLN A 17 -10.70 5.46 15.07
C GLN A 17 -9.77 5.01 13.94
N GLY A 18 -8.49 5.40 13.99
CA GLY A 18 -7.50 4.96 13.02
C GLY A 18 -7.30 3.45 13.01
N LEU A 19 -7.24 2.82 14.20
CA LEU A 19 -7.11 1.38 14.33
C LEU A 19 -8.34 0.64 13.79
N THR A 20 -9.54 1.11 14.11
CA THR A 20 -10.79 0.51 13.61
C THR A 20 -10.87 0.60 12.08
N LEU A 21 -10.53 1.76 11.50
CA LEU A 21 -10.52 1.93 10.05
C LEU A 21 -9.47 1.02 9.37
N ALA A 22 -8.31 0.84 10.00
CA ALA A 22 -7.27 -0.07 9.49
C ALA A 22 -7.74 -1.54 9.51
N ILE A 23 -8.39 -1.98 10.59
CA ILE A 23 -8.94 -3.34 10.70
C ILE A 23 -10.03 -3.57 9.66
N VAL A 24 -10.98 -2.65 9.54
CA VAL A 24 -12.07 -2.74 8.55
C VAL A 24 -11.51 -2.76 7.13
N GLY A 25 -10.54 -1.89 6.83
CA GLY A 25 -9.86 -1.87 5.53
C GLY A 25 -9.15 -3.19 5.22
N ALA A 26 -8.45 -3.76 6.19
CA ALA A 26 -7.77 -5.05 6.05
C ALA A 26 -8.77 -6.20 5.80
N CYS A 27 -9.92 -6.21 6.49
CA CYS A 27 -11.00 -7.19 6.26
C CYS A 27 -11.56 -7.09 4.83
N PHE A 28 -11.85 -5.89 4.35
CA PHE A 28 -12.32 -5.69 2.98
C PHE A 28 -11.26 -6.08 1.95
N TRP A 29 -9.99 -5.79 2.21
CA TRP A 29 -8.91 -6.17 1.32
C TRP A 29 -8.75 -7.69 1.22
N GLY A 30 -8.78 -8.41 2.35
CA GLY A 30 -8.75 -9.88 2.40
C GLY A 30 -9.96 -10.51 1.70
N ALA A 31 -11.17 -10.07 2.00
CA ALA A 31 -12.39 -10.54 1.34
C ALA A 31 -12.35 -10.31 -0.18
N SER A 32 -11.78 -9.19 -0.62
CA SER A 32 -11.61 -8.91 -2.04
C SER A 32 -10.60 -9.86 -2.71
N GLY A 33 -9.52 -10.25 -2.02
CA GLY A 33 -8.53 -11.23 -2.53
C GLY A 33 -9.16 -12.59 -2.77
N THR A 34 -9.91 -13.11 -1.81
CA THR A 34 -10.64 -14.40 -1.93
C THR A 34 -11.72 -14.37 -2.99
N ALA A 35 -12.46 -13.26 -3.13
CA ALA A 35 -13.44 -13.09 -4.20
C ALA A 35 -12.80 -13.13 -5.59
N VAL A 36 -11.64 -12.52 -5.76
CA VAL A 36 -10.88 -12.54 -7.03
C VAL A 36 -10.34 -13.94 -7.33
N GLU A 37 -9.84 -14.67 -6.33
CA GLU A 37 -9.40 -16.05 -6.50
C GLU A 37 -10.54 -16.93 -6.97
N PHE A 38 -11.71 -16.83 -6.34
CA PHE A 38 -12.93 -17.52 -6.76
C PHE A 38 -13.32 -17.15 -8.21
N LEU A 39 -13.21 -15.88 -8.59
CA LEU A 39 -13.51 -15.44 -9.94
C LEU A 39 -12.56 -16.05 -10.96
N PHE A 40 -11.26 -16.12 -10.66
CA PHE A 40 -10.27 -16.74 -11.55
C PHE A 40 -10.42 -18.26 -11.65
N SER A 41 -10.93 -18.94 -10.61
CA SER A 41 -11.19 -20.37 -10.66
C SER A 41 -12.46 -20.73 -11.46
N SER A 42 -13.42 -19.81 -11.51
CA SER A 42 -14.74 -20.05 -12.14
C SER A 42 -14.87 -19.45 -13.53
N THR A 43 -14.04 -18.48 -13.90
CA THR A 43 -14.12 -17.73 -15.17
C THR A 43 -12.76 -17.36 -15.74
N ASN A 44 -12.67 -17.25 -17.07
CA ASN A 44 -11.44 -16.80 -17.76
C ASN A 44 -11.37 -15.25 -17.85
N VAL A 45 -11.57 -14.54 -16.73
CA VAL A 45 -11.52 -13.08 -16.73
C VAL A 45 -10.09 -12.58 -16.94
N ASN A 46 -9.96 -11.53 -17.74
CA ASN A 46 -8.67 -10.86 -17.93
C ASN A 46 -8.30 -10.07 -16.66
N THR A 47 -7.13 -10.38 -16.10
CA THR A 47 -6.65 -9.76 -14.85
C THR A 47 -6.55 -8.23 -14.96
N ALA A 48 -6.04 -7.71 -16.08
CA ALA A 48 -5.89 -6.26 -16.27
C ALA A 48 -7.25 -5.54 -16.32
N TRP A 49 -8.25 -6.15 -16.97
CA TRP A 49 -9.60 -5.63 -17.02
C TRP A 49 -10.23 -5.57 -15.62
N LEU A 50 -10.10 -6.65 -14.85
CA LEU A 50 -10.63 -6.72 -13.48
C LEU A 50 -10.00 -5.66 -12.56
N VAL A 51 -8.66 -5.53 -12.62
CA VAL A 51 -7.92 -4.51 -11.86
C VAL A 51 -8.33 -3.11 -12.27
N GLY A 52 -8.42 -2.86 -13.58
CA GLY A 52 -8.85 -1.56 -14.13
C GLY A 52 -10.24 -1.16 -13.65
N LEU A 53 -11.20 -2.08 -13.75
CA LEU A 53 -12.57 -1.84 -13.29
C LEU A 53 -12.61 -1.53 -11.78
N ARG A 54 -11.91 -2.31 -10.96
CA ARG A 54 -11.82 -2.10 -9.52
C ARG A 54 -11.21 -0.74 -9.17
N LEU A 55 -10.11 -0.36 -9.82
CA LEU A 55 -9.46 0.93 -9.59
C LEU A 55 -10.34 2.10 -10.04
N LEU A 56 -11.05 1.97 -11.16
CA LEU A 56 -11.98 2.99 -11.62
C LEU A 56 -13.14 3.19 -10.65
N PHE A 57 -13.79 2.11 -10.20
CA PHE A 57 -14.88 2.23 -9.23
C PHE A 57 -14.43 2.82 -7.90
N SER A 58 -13.35 2.31 -7.32
CA SER A 58 -12.83 2.83 -6.05
C SER A 58 -12.32 4.25 -6.18
N GLY A 59 -11.64 4.58 -7.28
CA GLY A 59 -11.18 5.93 -7.58
C GLY A 59 -12.32 6.93 -7.77
N ALA A 60 -13.38 6.53 -8.49
CA ALA A 60 -14.58 7.37 -8.67
C ALA A 60 -15.26 7.65 -7.32
N LEU A 61 -15.47 6.66 -6.48
CA LEU A 61 -16.06 6.84 -5.15
C LEU A 61 -15.23 7.77 -4.26
N LEU A 62 -13.89 7.56 -4.25
CA LEU A 62 -12.98 8.44 -3.50
C LEU A 62 -12.95 9.85 -4.04
N MET A 63 -13.02 10.03 -5.37
CA MET A 63 -13.06 11.35 -6.01
C MET A 63 -14.34 12.08 -5.67
N ILE A 64 -15.51 11.41 -5.71
CA ILE A 64 -16.81 11.98 -5.31
C ILE A 64 -16.73 12.44 -3.84
N TYR A 65 -16.21 11.60 -2.94
CA TYR A 65 -16.05 11.94 -1.54
C TYR A 65 -15.09 13.13 -1.32
N ALA A 66 -13.96 13.13 -2.03
CA ALA A 66 -12.96 14.20 -1.96
C ALA A 66 -13.52 15.53 -2.50
N CYS A 67 -14.26 15.51 -3.59
CA CYS A 67 -14.93 16.70 -4.15
C CYS A 67 -16.02 17.22 -3.21
N TRP A 68 -16.76 16.33 -2.55
CA TRP A 68 -17.80 16.74 -1.62
C TRP A 68 -17.23 17.42 -0.37
N LYS A 69 -16.12 16.89 0.17
CA LYS A 69 -15.59 17.36 1.47
C LYS A 69 -14.41 18.32 1.36
N TYR A 70 -13.63 18.25 0.29
CA TYR A 70 -12.33 18.94 0.15
C TYR A 70 -12.17 19.60 -1.23
N LEU A 71 -13.26 20.16 -1.79
CA LEU A 71 -13.29 20.69 -3.16
C LEU A 71 -12.16 21.69 -3.45
N ASP A 72 -11.90 22.62 -2.52
CA ASP A 72 -10.88 23.65 -2.72
C ASP A 72 -9.47 23.07 -2.76
N GLN A 73 -9.20 22.04 -1.96
CA GLN A 73 -7.91 21.33 -1.96
C GLN A 73 -7.73 20.50 -3.25
N VAL A 74 -8.81 19.86 -3.72
CA VAL A 74 -8.82 19.13 -5.01
C VAL A 74 -8.54 20.09 -6.16
N LYS A 75 -9.20 21.26 -6.20
CA LYS A 75 -8.95 22.28 -7.22
C LYS A 75 -7.53 22.81 -7.18
N ALA A 76 -7.00 23.12 -5.99
CA ALA A 76 -5.63 23.57 -5.83
C ALA A 76 -4.61 22.53 -6.34
N MET A 77 -4.85 21.24 -6.03
CA MET A 77 -3.99 20.15 -6.51
C MET A 77 -4.06 19.98 -8.03
N LEU A 78 -5.25 20.10 -8.63
CA LEU A 78 -5.44 20.02 -10.08
C LEU A 78 -4.84 21.21 -10.86
N HIS A 79 -4.60 22.34 -10.21
CA HIS A 79 -3.89 23.49 -10.81
C HIS A 79 -2.38 23.36 -10.75
N ASP A 80 -1.83 22.52 -9.88
CA ASP A 80 -0.40 22.27 -9.78
C ASP A 80 0.04 21.12 -10.68
N LYS A 81 0.67 21.45 -11.82
CA LYS A 81 1.18 20.47 -12.78
C LYS A 81 2.16 19.47 -12.16
N LYS A 82 2.96 19.90 -11.16
CA LYS A 82 3.89 18.99 -10.47
C LYS A 82 3.13 17.97 -9.63
N ALA A 83 2.10 18.40 -8.89
CA ALA A 83 1.26 17.51 -8.11
C ALA A 83 0.54 16.47 -9.00
N ILE A 84 0.04 16.89 -10.17
CA ILE A 84 -0.60 15.98 -11.15
C ILE A 84 0.39 14.94 -11.67
N ILE A 85 1.58 15.35 -12.11
CA ILE A 85 2.61 14.41 -12.62
C ILE A 85 2.98 13.40 -11.53
N MET A 86 3.17 13.87 -10.30
CA MET A 86 3.49 13.02 -9.17
C MET A 86 2.35 12.02 -8.85
N LEU A 87 1.10 12.48 -8.92
CA LEU A 87 -0.08 11.63 -8.75
C LEU A 87 -0.17 10.55 -9.83
N ILE A 88 0.09 10.91 -11.09
CA ILE A 88 0.12 9.96 -12.21
C ILE A 88 1.21 8.91 -12.00
N ILE A 89 2.43 9.33 -11.66
CA ILE A 89 3.54 8.41 -11.38
C ILE A 89 3.17 7.47 -10.23
N PHE A 90 2.61 8.00 -9.16
CA PHE A 90 2.15 7.21 -8.02
C PHE A 90 1.04 6.21 -8.41
N ALA A 91 0.06 6.67 -9.19
CA ALA A 91 -1.06 5.84 -9.63
C ALA A 91 -0.60 4.65 -10.49
N PHE A 92 0.33 4.87 -11.43
CA PHE A 92 0.79 3.80 -12.32
C PHE A 92 1.89 2.94 -11.69
N LEU A 93 2.96 3.54 -11.17
CA LEU A 93 4.12 2.79 -10.64
C LEU A 93 3.91 2.26 -9.21
N GLY A 94 3.14 2.95 -8.40
CA GLY A 94 2.79 2.48 -7.06
C GLY A 94 1.57 1.57 -7.10
N MET A 95 0.40 2.18 -7.14
CA MET A 95 -0.88 1.49 -6.93
C MET A 95 -1.24 0.53 -8.08
N GLY A 96 -1.15 0.98 -9.34
CA GLY A 96 -1.55 0.19 -10.50
C GLY A 96 -0.66 -1.04 -10.69
N SER A 97 0.66 -0.88 -10.62
CA SER A 97 1.58 -2.00 -10.78
C SER A 97 1.50 -2.98 -9.60
N SER A 98 1.35 -2.50 -8.36
CA SER A 98 1.17 -3.35 -7.18
C SER A 98 -0.08 -4.21 -7.31
N GLN A 99 -1.23 -3.62 -7.63
CA GLN A 99 -2.50 -4.33 -7.78
C GLN A 99 -2.48 -5.32 -8.94
N LEU A 100 -1.96 -4.90 -10.11
CA LEU A 100 -1.89 -5.79 -11.27
C LEU A 100 -1.00 -6.99 -10.99
N SER A 101 0.20 -6.77 -10.48
CA SER A 101 1.16 -7.84 -10.19
C SER A 101 0.65 -8.80 -9.12
N TYR A 102 -0.02 -8.27 -8.09
CA TYR A 102 -0.65 -9.10 -7.05
C TYR A 102 -1.70 -10.04 -7.64
N PHE A 103 -2.64 -9.51 -8.44
CA PHE A 103 -3.69 -10.36 -9.02
C PHE A 103 -3.18 -11.31 -10.10
N VAL A 104 -2.12 -10.95 -10.81
CA VAL A 104 -1.43 -11.90 -11.69
C VAL A 104 -0.77 -13.02 -10.87
N ALA A 105 -0.15 -12.70 -9.73
CA ALA A 105 0.39 -13.71 -8.82
C ALA A 105 -0.71 -14.63 -8.27
N VAL A 106 -1.88 -14.09 -7.88
CA VAL A 106 -3.06 -14.88 -7.45
C VAL A 106 -3.51 -15.83 -8.57
N LYS A 107 -3.55 -15.35 -9.82
CA LYS A 107 -3.95 -16.17 -10.98
C LYS A 107 -3.03 -17.36 -11.21
N TYR A 108 -1.73 -17.23 -10.97
CA TYR A 108 -0.74 -18.29 -11.15
C TYR A 108 -0.46 -19.10 -9.87
N SER A 109 -1.15 -18.77 -8.78
CA SER A 109 -1.04 -19.48 -7.50
C SER A 109 -2.39 -19.52 -6.78
N ASN A 110 -2.45 -18.96 -5.59
CA ASN A 110 -3.65 -18.70 -4.79
C ASN A 110 -3.47 -17.40 -4.00
N ALA A 111 -4.56 -16.86 -3.45
CA ALA A 111 -4.52 -15.62 -2.67
C ALA A 111 -3.58 -15.71 -1.44
N PRO A 112 -3.56 -16.81 -0.65
CA PRO A 112 -2.58 -16.99 0.42
C PRO A 112 -1.12 -16.84 -0.04
N THR A 113 -0.73 -17.55 -1.09
CA THR A 113 0.64 -17.51 -1.62
C THR A 113 1.04 -16.11 -2.10
N ALA A 114 0.20 -15.48 -2.91
CA ALA A 114 0.43 -14.11 -3.40
C ALA A 114 0.57 -13.13 -2.24
N THR A 115 -0.25 -13.26 -1.20
CA THR A 115 -0.22 -12.41 -0.01
C THR A 115 1.07 -12.61 0.79
N VAL A 116 1.51 -13.86 1.04
CA VAL A 116 2.78 -14.13 1.75
C VAL A 116 3.95 -13.49 1.02
N ILE A 117 4.01 -13.61 -0.31
CA ILE A 117 5.09 -13.01 -1.11
C ILE A 117 5.00 -11.48 -1.09
N GLN A 118 3.81 -10.89 -1.19
CA GLN A 118 3.64 -9.43 -1.13
C GLN A 118 4.03 -8.86 0.22
N PHE A 119 3.87 -9.60 1.32
CA PHE A 119 4.33 -9.20 2.65
C PHE A 119 5.87 -9.14 2.80
N LEU A 120 6.62 -9.43 1.75
CA LEU A 120 8.06 -9.08 1.67
C LEU A 120 8.30 -7.59 1.36
N ALA A 121 7.27 -6.80 1.07
CA ALA A 121 7.40 -5.36 0.83
C ALA A 121 8.16 -4.60 1.94
N PRO A 122 7.94 -4.84 3.25
CA PRO A 122 8.73 -4.22 4.31
C PRO A 122 10.24 -4.52 4.22
N VAL A 123 10.64 -5.67 3.68
CA VAL A 123 12.06 -6.02 3.45
C VAL A 123 12.66 -5.03 2.45
N PHE A 124 11.98 -4.78 1.33
CA PHE A 124 12.43 -3.80 0.32
C PHE A 124 12.48 -2.39 0.91
N ILE A 125 11.52 -2.01 1.76
CA ILE A 125 11.49 -0.71 2.43
C ILE A 125 12.71 -0.55 3.35
N ILE A 126 13.06 -1.57 4.13
CA ILE A 126 14.22 -1.52 5.03
C ILE A 126 15.53 -1.48 4.24
N ILE A 127 15.68 -2.31 3.20
CA ILE A 127 16.85 -2.28 2.33
C ILE A 127 17.02 -0.87 1.75
N TYR A 128 15.97 -0.30 1.16
CA TYR A 128 15.99 1.05 0.63
C TYR A 128 16.36 2.11 1.69
N SER A 129 15.75 2.03 2.88
CA SER A 129 16.00 2.96 3.99
C SER A 129 17.45 2.87 4.48
N SER A 130 18.00 1.67 4.59
CA SER A 130 19.37 1.41 5.01
C SER A 130 20.39 1.96 4.01
N PHE A 131 20.15 1.74 2.71
CA PHE A 131 21.00 2.33 1.66
C PHE A 131 20.97 3.85 1.70
N ARG A 132 19.80 4.46 1.90
CA ARG A 132 19.66 5.92 1.91
C ARG A 132 20.24 6.57 3.15
N SER A 133 20.06 5.98 4.32
CA SER A 133 20.57 6.50 5.59
C SER A 133 22.04 6.11 5.85
N LYS A 134 22.60 5.21 5.03
CA LYS A 134 23.93 4.59 5.23
C LYS A 134 24.08 3.98 6.63
N MET A 135 22.98 3.52 7.22
CA MET A 135 22.91 2.91 8.54
C MET A 135 22.31 1.52 8.42
N TRP A 136 22.83 0.59 9.21
CA TRP A 136 22.24 -0.74 9.32
C TRP A 136 20.85 -0.67 9.94
N PRO A 137 19.91 -1.54 9.50
CA PRO A 137 18.58 -1.58 10.07
C PRO A 137 18.65 -1.89 11.57
N ARG A 138 17.73 -1.31 12.33
CA ARG A 138 17.63 -1.61 13.75
C ARG A 138 17.22 -3.07 13.93
N ARG A 139 17.81 -3.75 14.91
CA ARG A 139 17.48 -5.17 15.21
C ARG A 139 15.97 -5.38 15.39
N ILE A 140 15.28 -4.41 16.00
CA ILE A 140 13.84 -4.48 16.21
C ILE A 140 13.06 -4.47 14.88
N ASP A 141 13.49 -3.69 13.89
CA ASP A 141 12.84 -3.63 12.58
C ASP A 141 12.97 -4.97 11.86
N THR A 142 14.16 -5.58 11.92
CA THR A 142 14.43 -6.91 11.34
C THR A 142 13.58 -7.99 12.02
N ILE A 143 13.53 -8.00 13.34
CA ILE A 143 12.73 -8.96 14.12
C ILE A 143 11.24 -8.78 13.78
N SER A 144 10.76 -7.54 13.71
CA SER A 144 9.36 -7.25 13.38
C SER A 144 8.96 -7.78 11.99
N ILE A 145 9.87 -7.69 11.00
CA ILE A 145 9.60 -8.24 9.66
C ILE A 145 9.54 -9.76 9.71
N VAL A 146 10.50 -10.41 10.36
CA VAL A 146 10.53 -11.87 10.46
C VAL A 146 9.25 -12.39 11.13
N VAL A 147 8.81 -11.73 12.20
CA VAL A 147 7.57 -12.07 12.90
C VAL A 147 6.35 -11.81 12.01
N ALA A 148 6.31 -10.68 11.28
CA ALA A 148 5.19 -10.36 10.40
C ALA A 148 5.07 -11.33 9.22
N VAL A 149 6.18 -11.63 8.53
CA VAL A 149 6.19 -12.59 7.42
C VAL A 149 5.88 -14.00 7.90
N GLY A 150 6.48 -14.43 9.02
CA GLY A 150 6.19 -15.74 9.63
C GLY A 150 4.74 -15.86 10.10
N GLY A 151 4.19 -14.82 10.73
CA GLY A 151 2.79 -14.76 11.14
C GLY A 151 1.84 -14.82 9.94
N THR A 152 2.14 -14.08 8.88
CA THR A 152 1.33 -14.12 7.63
C THR A 152 1.40 -15.51 6.98
N PHE A 153 2.59 -16.13 6.95
CA PHE A 153 2.74 -17.50 6.47
C PHE A 153 1.86 -18.49 7.25
N ILE A 154 1.91 -18.45 8.58
CA ILE A 154 1.11 -19.33 9.43
C ILE A 154 -0.38 -19.08 9.22
N LEU A 155 -0.83 -17.82 9.16
CA LEU A 155 -2.23 -17.47 8.91
C LEU A 155 -2.71 -17.92 7.53
N ALA A 156 -1.88 -17.76 6.50
CA ALA A 156 -2.25 -18.06 5.12
C ALA A 156 -2.25 -19.57 4.83
N THR A 157 -1.40 -20.34 5.50
CA THR A 157 -1.17 -21.76 5.17
C THR A 157 -1.54 -22.73 6.29
N GLY A 158 -1.92 -22.23 7.47
CA GLY A 158 -2.04 -23.05 8.67
C GLY A 158 -0.70 -23.69 9.11
N GLY A 159 0.42 -23.08 8.73
CA GLY A 159 1.77 -23.59 8.99
C GLY A 159 2.25 -24.68 8.02
N ARG A 160 1.50 -24.98 6.98
CA ARG A 160 1.77 -26.06 6.03
C ARG A 160 2.36 -25.52 4.74
N PHE A 161 3.56 -25.99 4.37
CA PHE A 161 4.24 -25.60 3.14
C PHE A 161 3.57 -26.11 1.86
N ASP A 162 2.86 -27.24 1.95
CA ASP A 162 2.10 -27.84 0.84
C ASP A 162 0.90 -27.00 0.39
N GLN A 163 0.46 -26.05 1.19
CA GLN A 163 -0.60 -25.09 0.84
C GLN A 163 -0.11 -23.93 -0.04
N LEU A 164 1.19 -23.77 -0.20
CA LEU A 164 1.76 -22.75 -1.06
C LEU A 164 1.88 -23.25 -2.50
N ALA A 165 1.11 -22.65 -3.40
CA ALA A 165 1.21 -22.92 -4.84
C ALA A 165 2.37 -22.07 -5.43
N LEU A 166 3.62 -22.46 -5.14
CA LEU A 166 4.84 -21.76 -5.55
C LEU A 166 5.20 -22.09 -7.01
N SER A 167 4.49 -21.50 -7.97
CA SER A 167 4.93 -21.51 -9.37
C SER A 167 5.99 -20.42 -9.62
N PRO A 168 6.93 -20.60 -10.57
CA PRO A 168 7.93 -19.59 -10.91
C PRO A 168 7.30 -18.24 -11.30
N LEU A 169 6.17 -18.27 -12.03
CA LEU A 169 5.43 -17.10 -12.44
C LEU A 169 4.77 -16.40 -11.24
N ALA A 170 4.21 -17.16 -10.30
CA ALA A 170 3.64 -16.60 -9.08
C ALA A 170 4.71 -15.90 -8.23
N CYS A 171 5.88 -16.51 -8.07
CA CYS A 171 7.01 -15.92 -7.35
C CYS A 171 7.49 -14.63 -8.03
N PHE A 172 7.66 -14.65 -9.36
CA PHE A 172 8.08 -13.48 -10.12
C PHE A 172 7.10 -12.30 -9.96
N TRP A 173 5.82 -12.53 -10.23
CA TRP A 173 4.80 -11.49 -10.13
C TRP A 173 4.55 -11.05 -8.68
N GLY A 174 4.62 -11.98 -7.72
CA GLY A 174 4.53 -11.67 -6.30
C GLY A 174 5.67 -10.78 -5.81
N LEU A 175 6.91 -11.01 -6.26
CA LEU A 175 8.06 -10.14 -5.95
C LEU A 175 7.92 -8.76 -6.58
N ILE A 176 7.41 -8.67 -7.82
CA ILE A 176 7.09 -7.37 -8.44
C ILE A 176 6.00 -6.65 -7.62
N ALA A 177 4.98 -7.37 -7.17
CA ALA A 177 3.94 -6.80 -6.30
C ALA A 177 4.52 -6.28 -4.99
N ALA A 178 5.39 -7.04 -4.33
CA ALA A 178 6.07 -6.62 -3.10
C ALA A 178 6.96 -5.39 -3.30
N PHE A 179 7.71 -5.34 -4.39
CA PHE A 179 8.54 -4.19 -4.72
C PHE A 179 7.71 -2.95 -5.05
N SER A 180 6.65 -3.09 -5.84
CA SER A 180 5.72 -2.00 -6.16
C SER A 180 4.99 -1.50 -4.92
N GLU A 181 4.63 -2.38 -3.99
CA GLU A 181 4.02 -2.03 -2.71
C GLU A 181 5.00 -1.25 -1.81
N ALA A 182 6.28 -1.60 -1.84
CA ALA A 182 7.31 -0.82 -1.17
C ALA A 182 7.41 0.61 -1.74
N ILE A 183 7.35 0.77 -3.07
CA ILE A 183 7.28 2.09 -3.73
C ILE A 183 6.01 2.83 -3.31
N ASN A 184 4.86 2.15 -3.34
CA ASN A 184 3.57 2.68 -2.95
C ASN A 184 3.55 3.23 -1.51
N THR A 185 4.29 2.61 -0.61
CA THR A 185 4.42 3.02 0.79
C THR A 185 5.40 4.18 0.98
N VAL A 186 6.55 4.16 0.30
CA VAL A 186 7.64 5.13 0.51
C VAL A 186 7.42 6.43 -0.28
N LEU A 187 6.86 6.34 -1.49
CA LEU A 187 6.75 7.46 -2.42
C LEU A 187 5.86 8.59 -1.87
N PRO A 188 4.62 8.33 -1.36
CA PRO A 188 3.75 9.38 -0.86
C PRO A 188 4.38 10.21 0.26
N GLY A 189 5.04 9.56 1.22
CA GLY A 189 5.68 10.25 2.33
C GLY A 189 6.73 11.28 1.90
N LYS A 190 7.49 10.99 0.84
CA LYS A 190 8.46 11.93 0.26
C LYS A 190 7.79 13.04 -0.53
N LEU A 191 6.74 12.70 -1.27
CA LEU A 191 5.99 13.62 -2.10
C LEU A 191 5.28 14.66 -1.26
N PHE A 192 4.57 14.23 -0.22
CA PHE A 192 3.88 15.13 0.71
C PHE A 192 4.85 16.05 1.44
N LYS A 193 5.99 15.55 1.91
CA LYS A 193 7.01 16.37 2.57
C LYS A 193 7.56 17.45 1.65
N LYS A 194 7.91 17.10 0.42
CA LYS A 194 8.42 18.05 -0.59
C LYS A 194 7.37 19.12 -0.95
N TYR A 195 6.10 18.71 -1.03
CA TYR A 195 4.99 19.62 -1.32
C TYR A 195 4.73 20.58 -0.16
N GLU A 196 4.78 20.10 1.07
CA GLU A 196 4.64 20.93 2.28
C GLU A 196 5.79 21.96 2.41
N GLU A 197 7.02 21.57 2.10
CA GLU A 197 8.18 22.47 2.05
C GLU A 197 8.00 23.55 0.97
N SER A 198 7.50 23.19 -0.21
CA SER A 198 7.23 24.15 -1.30
C SER A 198 6.16 25.17 -0.96
N ILE A 199 5.10 24.74 -0.26
CA ILE A 199 4.02 25.66 0.18
C ILE A 199 4.52 26.62 1.27
N LYS A 200 5.35 26.15 2.20
CA LYS A 200 5.96 27.02 3.22
C LYS A 200 6.84 28.07 2.60
N GLN A 201 7.69 27.70 1.65
CA GLN A 201 8.60 28.60 0.96
C GLN A 201 7.87 29.68 0.12
N ASN A 202 6.67 29.37 -0.40
CA ASN A 202 5.84 30.32 -1.14
C ASN A 202 4.99 31.24 -0.23
N LYS A 203 4.87 30.93 1.07
CA LYS A 203 4.16 31.78 2.05
C LYS A 203 5.08 32.80 2.73
N ASP A 204 6.38 32.60 2.65
CA ASP A 204 7.42 33.49 3.23
C ASP A 204 7.92 34.54 2.22
N ILE A 205 7.30 34.66 1.05
CA ILE A 205 7.47 35.70 0.03
C ILE A 205 6.20 36.58 -0.01
#